data_2dca535b8f83741940f230dcb66436e4
#
_entry.id   2dca535b8f83741940f230dcb66436e4
#
_cell.length_a   1.000
_cell.length_b   1.000
_cell.length_c   1.000
_cell.angle_alpha   90.00
_cell.angle_beta   90.00
_cell.angle_gamma   90.00
#
_symmetry.space_group_name_H-M   'P 1'
#
loop_
_entity.id
_entity.type
_entity.pdbx_description
1 polymer ?
#
loop_
_entity_poly.entity_id
_entity_poly.type
_entity_poly.pdbx_seq_one_letter_code
_entity_poly.pdbx_strand_id
1 'polypeptide(L)'
;MIVVIGIFYLYPVIDVFRLSFTNATLIGDNPVYTLSTISNTLRSPQLPDILWATVIFVGGSVIGQQILGLAVAVVVVRGEKRGLFGTTILRTTALVAWVVPGIAGGIIWQMLFSEAPYGALNSILRLMHLPVVAWLSDPAIAPWSALIANIWRGTAFSMVVMYAALKSIDPSLYEAADVDGATGSQQFFFITIPQLRAAMLVNMILITIMTLNTFDAIITLTGGGPGRATEVISLYVFNIVFRNYDLSGGSVLSVLMLIISLGLAFVYASFLPKEEQQ
;
A
#
# COMPACT_ATOMS: atom_id res chain seq x y z
N MET A 1 15.74 -4.63 27.17
CA MET A 1 14.73 -4.21 26.16
C MET A 1 14.81 -2.73 25.82
N ILE A 2 14.74 -1.79 26.78
CA ILE A 2 14.77 -0.33 26.54
C ILE A 2 16.03 0.13 25.78
N VAL A 3 17.23 -0.38 26.15
CA VAL A 3 18.50 -0.04 25.47
C VAL A 3 18.50 -0.50 24.01
N VAL A 4 17.98 -1.70 23.73
CA VAL A 4 17.88 -2.22 22.35
C VAL A 4 16.93 -1.35 21.51
N ILE A 5 15.77 -0.98 22.05
CA ILE A 5 14.83 -0.06 21.37
C ILE A 5 15.50 1.30 21.15
N GLY A 6 16.20 1.84 22.13
CA GLY A 6 16.91 3.11 22.01
C GLY A 6 17.95 3.12 20.90
N ILE A 7 18.80 2.10 20.85
CA ILE A 7 19.90 2.04 19.87
C ILE A 7 19.38 1.70 18.46
N PHE A 8 18.50 0.70 18.31
CA PHE A 8 18.13 0.19 17.00
C PHE A 8 16.93 0.87 16.37
N TYR A 9 16.09 1.56 17.15
CA TYR A 9 14.90 2.26 16.62
C TYR A 9 14.97 3.78 16.81
N LEU A 10 15.26 4.28 18.03
CA LEU A 10 15.23 5.72 18.28
C LEU A 10 16.44 6.44 17.68
N TYR A 11 17.65 5.86 17.82
CA TYR A 11 18.85 6.51 17.29
C TYR A 11 18.79 6.72 15.78
N PRO A 12 18.44 5.75 14.90
CA PRO A 12 18.33 5.99 13.47
C PRO A 12 17.28 7.05 13.11
N VAL A 13 16.15 7.08 13.83
CA VAL A 13 15.13 8.13 13.61
C VAL A 13 15.69 9.51 13.93
N ILE A 14 16.32 9.66 15.11
CA ILE A 14 16.95 10.93 15.51
C ILE A 14 18.04 11.34 14.51
N ASP A 15 18.81 10.38 14.01
CA ASP A 15 19.89 10.65 13.06
C ASP A 15 19.33 11.12 11.70
N VAL A 16 18.25 10.55 11.21
CA VAL A 16 17.55 11.04 10.00
C VAL A 16 17.07 12.49 10.20
N PHE A 17 16.49 12.81 11.37
CA PHE A 17 16.13 14.19 11.69
C PHE A 17 17.36 15.10 11.71
N ARG A 18 18.45 14.70 12.36
CA ARG A 18 19.70 15.44 12.36
C ARG A 18 20.25 15.69 10.96
N LEU A 19 20.31 14.65 10.13
CA LEU A 19 20.81 14.71 8.76
C LEU A 19 19.96 15.61 7.87
N SER A 20 18.66 15.73 8.12
CA SER A 20 17.80 16.64 7.36
C SER A 20 18.18 18.13 7.49
N PHE A 21 18.93 18.48 8.54
CA PHE A 21 19.46 19.84 8.77
C PHE A 21 20.92 20.01 8.34
N THR A 22 21.43 19.11 7.51
CA THR A 22 22.82 19.15 7.04
C THR A 22 22.89 19.16 5.51
N ASN A 23 24.10 19.17 4.97
CA ASN A 23 24.38 18.91 3.56
C ASN A 23 25.15 17.60 3.36
N ALA A 24 24.89 16.58 4.20
CA ALA A 24 25.57 15.30 4.12
C ALA A 24 25.31 14.58 2.79
N THR A 25 26.36 14.00 2.25
CA THR A 25 26.30 13.08 1.10
C THR A 25 26.79 11.71 1.49
N LEU A 26 26.50 10.67 0.70
CA LEU A 26 26.98 9.30 0.97
C LEU A 26 28.49 9.15 0.80
N ILE A 27 29.15 10.03 0.06
CA ILE A 27 30.56 9.92 -0.33
C ILE A 27 31.39 11.08 0.24
N GLY A 28 30.75 12.13 0.78
CA GLY A 28 31.40 13.34 1.26
C GLY A 28 31.78 13.30 2.73
N ASP A 29 32.86 14.03 3.09
CA ASP A 29 33.33 14.18 4.45
C ASP A 29 32.75 15.46 5.09
N ASN A 30 32.52 15.41 6.42
CA ASN A 30 32.18 16.55 7.29
C ASN A 30 30.93 17.34 6.86
N PRO A 31 29.73 16.82 7.13
CA PRO A 31 28.51 17.56 6.86
C PRO A 31 28.41 18.83 7.69
N VAL A 32 28.01 19.93 7.03
CA VAL A 32 27.75 21.22 7.68
C VAL A 32 26.26 21.39 7.94
N TYR A 33 25.90 21.93 9.08
CA TYR A 33 24.50 22.25 9.39
C TYR A 33 24.02 23.41 8.53
N THR A 34 22.90 23.20 7.82
CA THR A 34 22.30 24.18 6.91
C THR A 34 20.80 23.92 6.73
N LEU A 35 20.05 24.99 6.50
CA LEU A 35 18.64 24.91 6.11
C LEU A 35 18.44 24.93 4.59
N SER A 36 19.51 25.18 3.83
CA SER A 36 19.43 25.24 2.37
C SER A 36 18.98 23.93 1.75
N THR A 37 19.40 22.79 2.29
CA THR A 37 18.99 21.46 1.82
C THR A 37 17.47 21.29 1.92
N ILE A 38 16.86 21.66 3.05
CA ILE A 38 15.41 21.60 3.23
C ILE A 38 14.71 22.44 2.15
N SER A 39 15.16 23.72 2.00
CA SER A 39 14.58 24.62 1.01
C SER A 39 14.71 24.10 -0.42
N ASN A 40 15.89 23.58 -0.78
CA ASN A 40 16.17 23.08 -2.13
C ASN A 40 15.36 21.81 -2.43
N THR A 41 15.29 20.88 -1.47
CA THR A 41 14.54 19.63 -1.63
C THR A 41 13.05 19.90 -1.75
N LEU A 42 12.47 20.74 -0.88
CA LEU A 42 11.04 21.04 -0.90
C LEU A 42 10.60 21.93 -2.08
N ARG A 43 11.54 22.71 -2.64
CA ARG A 43 11.30 23.52 -3.85
C ARG A 43 11.67 22.79 -5.15
N SER A 44 12.04 21.52 -5.08
CA SER A 44 12.32 20.72 -6.27
C SER A 44 11.13 20.76 -7.24
N PRO A 45 11.33 21.14 -8.52
CA PRO A 45 10.25 21.19 -9.51
C PRO A 45 9.55 19.83 -9.72
N GLN A 46 10.19 18.76 -9.33
CA GLN A 46 9.71 17.39 -9.52
C GLN A 46 8.80 16.92 -8.37
N LEU A 47 8.93 17.54 -7.19
CA LEU A 47 8.24 17.09 -5.98
C LEU A 47 6.69 17.09 -6.11
N PRO A 48 6.05 18.10 -6.73
CA PRO A 48 4.60 18.06 -6.92
C PRO A 48 4.10 16.85 -7.72
N ASP A 49 4.78 16.51 -8.82
CA ASP A 49 4.41 15.36 -9.66
C ASP A 49 4.59 14.04 -8.91
N ILE A 50 5.67 13.91 -8.14
CA ILE A 50 5.94 12.74 -7.28
C ILE A 50 4.90 12.61 -6.18
N LEU A 51 4.52 13.70 -5.52
CA LEU A 51 3.46 13.69 -4.53
C LEU A 51 2.12 13.29 -5.15
N TRP A 52 1.81 13.79 -6.34
CA TRP A 52 0.59 13.41 -7.06
C TRP A 52 0.57 11.92 -7.43
N ALA A 53 1.67 11.41 -7.99
CA ALA A 53 1.81 9.97 -8.28
C ALA A 53 1.66 9.13 -6.99
N THR A 54 2.22 9.61 -5.86
CA THR A 54 2.09 8.96 -4.55
C THR A 54 0.64 8.95 -4.08
N VAL A 55 -0.10 10.06 -4.20
CA VAL A 55 -1.52 10.15 -3.81
C VAL A 55 -2.36 9.16 -4.60
N ILE A 56 -2.19 9.09 -5.93
CA ILE A 56 -2.91 8.14 -6.80
C ILE A 56 -2.56 6.70 -6.40
N PHE A 57 -1.27 6.39 -6.26
CA PHE A 57 -0.81 5.05 -5.94
C PHE A 57 -1.28 4.60 -4.56
N VAL A 58 -1.11 5.42 -3.52
CA VAL A 58 -1.50 5.09 -2.14
C VAL A 58 -3.02 5.06 -2.01
N GLY A 59 -3.71 6.12 -2.45
CA GLY A 59 -5.17 6.20 -2.35
C GLY A 59 -5.86 5.07 -3.10
N GLY A 60 -5.48 4.84 -4.34
CA GLY A 60 -6.02 3.74 -5.15
C GLY A 60 -5.71 2.36 -4.55
N SER A 61 -4.48 2.15 -4.05
CA SER A 61 -4.10 0.90 -3.38
C SER A 61 -4.93 0.64 -2.13
N VAL A 62 -5.07 1.64 -1.26
CA VAL A 62 -5.82 1.51 0.00
C VAL A 62 -7.28 1.16 -0.30
N ILE A 63 -7.91 1.88 -1.22
CA ILE A 63 -9.30 1.61 -1.62
C ILE A 63 -9.43 0.21 -2.23
N GLY A 64 -8.58 -0.13 -3.19
CA GLY A 64 -8.61 -1.42 -3.88
C GLY A 64 -8.35 -2.60 -2.95
N GLN A 65 -7.34 -2.52 -2.10
CA GLN A 65 -7.00 -3.57 -1.13
C GLN A 65 -8.09 -3.74 -0.07
N GLN A 66 -8.69 -2.63 0.41
CA GLN A 66 -9.78 -2.68 1.37
C GLN A 66 -11.02 -3.36 0.77
N ILE A 67 -11.42 -2.96 -0.44
CA ILE A 67 -12.61 -3.53 -1.11
C ILE A 67 -12.39 -5.00 -1.45
N LEU A 68 -11.28 -5.33 -2.12
CA LEU A 68 -11.01 -6.71 -2.52
C LEU A 68 -10.73 -7.61 -1.32
N GLY A 69 -10.00 -7.12 -0.31
CA GLY A 69 -9.74 -7.86 0.92
C GLY A 69 -11.04 -8.20 1.65
N LEU A 70 -11.94 -7.23 1.81
CA LEU A 70 -13.27 -7.47 2.39
C LEU A 70 -14.10 -8.44 1.54
N ALA A 71 -14.12 -8.26 0.22
CA ALA A 71 -14.88 -9.13 -0.68
C ALA A 71 -14.42 -10.59 -0.59
N VAL A 72 -13.11 -10.82 -0.63
CA VAL A 72 -12.53 -12.18 -0.49
C VAL A 72 -12.82 -12.74 0.89
N ALA A 73 -12.66 -11.95 1.96
CA ALA A 73 -12.96 -12.39 3.33
C ALA A 73 -14.44 -12.81 3.50
N VAL A 74 -15.38 -12.03 2.95
CA VAL A 74 -16.82 -12.35 2.98
C VAL A 74 -17.11 -13.64 2.21
N VAL A 75 -16.52 -13.83 1.01
CA VAL A 75 -16.69 -15.05 0.23
C VAL A 75 -16.15 -16.27 0.99
N VAL A 76 -14.98 -16.15 1.61
CA VAL A 76 -14.36 -17.21 2.41
C VAL A 76 -15.25 -17.57 3.61
N VAL A 77 -15.66 -16.58 4.42
CA VAL A 77 -16.49 -16.82 5.63
C VAL A 77 -17.85 -17.44 5.26
N ARG A 78 -18.52 -16.93 4.21
CA ARG A 78 -19.80 -17.49 3.76
C ARG A 78 -19.64 -18.90 3.17
N GLY A 79 -18.55 -19.14 2.45
CA GLY A 79 -18.24 -20.44 1.89
C GLY A 79 -17.94 -21.49 2.98
N GLU A 80 -17.19 -21.10 4.02
CA GLU A 80 -16.93 -21.97 5.19
C GLU A 80 -18.24 -22.35 5.91
N LYS A 81 -19.15 -21.39 6.14
CA LYS A 81 -20.47 -21.67 6.73
C LYS A 81 -21.30 -22.65 5.90
N ARG A 82 -21.09 -22.70 4.59
CA ARG A 82 -21.77 -23.61 3.67
C ARG A 82 -21.01 -24.93 3.43
N GLY A 83 -19.86 -25.14 4.09
CA GLY A 83 -19.04 -26.33 3.91
C GLY A 83 -18.38 -26.43 2.53
N LEU A 84 -18.16 -25.31 1.82
CA LEU A 84 -17.57 -25.32 0.49
C LEU A 84 -16.06 -25.60 0.56
N PHE A 85 -15.60 -26.62 -0.14
CA PHE A 85 -14.19 -27.05 -0.17
C PHE A 85 -13.24 -26.00 -0.74
N GLY A 86 -13.68 -25.16 -1.69
CA GLY A 86 -12.85 -24.17 -2.37
C GLY A 86 -12.37 -23.00 -1.50
N THR A 87 -12.94 -22.78 -0.31
CA THR A 87 -12.63 -21.65 0.57
C THR A 87 -11.19 -21.66 1.08
N THR A 88 -10.70 -22.85 1.45
CA THR A 88 -9.30 -23.03 1.86
C THR A 88 -8.34 -22.71 0.72
N ILE A 89 -8.64 -23.18 -0.50
CA ILE A 89 -7.81 -22.89 -1.68
C ILE A 89 -7.78 -21.40 -1.95
N LEU A 90 -8.95 -20.72 -1.97
CA LEU A 90 -9.03 -19.27 -2.20
C LEU A 90 -8.21 -18.49 -1.16
N ARG A 91 -8.35 -18.83 0.13
CA ARG A 91 -7.59 -18.19 1.21
C ARG A 91 -6.08 -18.41 1.05
N THR A 92 -5.66 -19.65 0.78
CA THR A 92 -4.23 -19.98 0.61
C THR A 92 -3.65 -19.28 -0.61
N THR A 93 -4.36 -19.29 -1.75
CA THR A 93 -3.91 -18.61 -2.96
C THR A 93 -3.77 -17.10 -2.76
N ALA A 94 -4.71 -16.48 -2.04
CA ALA A 94 -4.59 -15.07 -1.69
C ALA A 94 -3.34 -14.79 -0.83
N LEU A 95 -3.05 -15.63 0.18
CA LEU A 95 -1.87 -15.49 1.04
C LEU A 95 -0.55 -15.64 0.29
N VAL A 96 -0.47 -16.47 -0.74
CA VAL A 96 0.73 -16.63 -1.58
C VAL A 96 1.17 -15.28 -2.16
N ALA A 97 0.24 -14.44 -2.60
CA ALA A 97 0.54 -13.12 -3.15
C ALA A 97 1.27 -12.21 -2.16
N TRP A 98 0.95 -12.31 -0.88
CA TRP A 98 1.56 -11.49 0.18
C TRP A 98 2.95 -11.98 0.59
N VAL A 99 3.19 -13.29 0.54
CA VAL A 99 4.49 -13.90 0.88
C VAL A 99 5.56 -13.60 -0.18
N VAL A 100 5.16 -13.31 -1.44
CA VAL A 100 6.09 -12.95 -2.50
C VAL A 100 6.83 -11.66 -2.16
N PRO A 101 8.19 -11.66 -2.13
CA PRO A 101 8.97 -10.44 -1.94
C PRO A 101 8.62 -9.39 -3.00
N GLY A 102 8.61 -8.10 -2.63
CA GLY A 102 8.20 -7.02 -3.53
C GLY A 102 8.99 -6.98 -4.83
N ILE A 103 10.32 -7.18 -4.76
CA ILE A 103 11.18 -7.28 -5.95
C ILE A 103 10.71 -8.39 -6.88
N ALA A 104 10.48 -9.59 -6.37
CA ALA A 104 10.02 -10.71 -7.16
C ALA A 104 8.61 -10.47 -7.73
N GLY A 105 7.71 -9.90 -6.92
CA GLY A 105 6.38 -9.48 -7.36
C GLY A 105 6.44 -8.47 -8.50
N GLY A 106 7.31 -7.45 -8.40
CA GLY A 106 7.52 -6.48 -9.46
C GLY A 106 8.00 -7.12 -10.76
N ILE A 107 8.96 -8.05 -10.71
CA ILE A 107 9.45 -8.80 -11.90
C ILE A 107 8.33 -9.65 -12.51
N ILE A 108 7.56 -10.38 -11.69
CA ILE A 108 6.44 -11.20 -12.16
C ILE A 108 5.44 -10.32 -12.93
N TRP A 109 5.04 -9.20 -12.35
CA TRP A 109 4.10 -8.28 -12.98
C TRP A 109 4.70 -7.58 -14.22
N GLN A 110 6.01 -7.29 -14.22
CA GLN A 110 6.71 -6.78 -15.40
C GLN A 110 6.63 -7.77 -16.58
N MET A 111 6.79 -9.06 -16.30
CA MET A 111 6.63 -10.10 -17.32
C MET A 111 5.18 -10.24 -17.80
N LEU A 112 4.19 -10.16 -16.90
CA LEU A 112 2.77 -10.21 -17.24
C LEU A 112 2.35 -9.02 -18.12
N PHE A 113 2.80 -7.81 -17.77
CA PHE A 113 2.52 -6.57 -18.49
C PHE A 113 3.42 -6.34 -19.70
N SER A 114 4.37 -7.23 -19.99
CA SER A 114 5.30 -7.05 -21.12
C SER A 114 4.54 -6.83 -22.43
N GLU A 115 5.01 -5.87 -23.20
CA GLU A 115 4.50 -5.55 -24.54
C GLU A 115 5.07 -6.47 -25.62
N ALA A 116 6.12 -7.21 -25.29
CA ALA A 116 6.73 -8.21 -26.16
C ALA A 116 5.74 -9.37 -26.46
N PRO A 117 6.00 -10.17 -27.51
CA PRO A 117 5.14 -11.29 -27.89
C PRO A 117 4.85 -12.30 -26.79
N TYR A 118 5.74 -12.43 -25.82
CA TYR A 118 5.60 -13.35 -24.66
C TYR A 118 4.83 -12.73 -23.48
N GLY A 119 4.45 -11.47 -23.51
CA GLY A 119 3.69 -10.84 -22.43
C GLY A 119 2.31 -11.45 -22.30
N ALA A 120 2.01 -12.02 -21.12
CA ALA A 120 0.82 -12.85 -20.92
C ALA A 120 -0.48 -12.08 -21.15
N LEU A 121 -0.61 -10.86 -20.59
CA LEU A 121 -1.85 -10.08 -20.72
C LEU A 121 -2.09 -9.64 -22.17
N ASN A 122 -1.07 -9.17 -22.86
CA ASN A 122 -1.18 -8.80 -24.27
C ASN A 122 -1.40 -10.02 -25.17
N SER A 123 -0.92 -11.20 -24.79
CA SER A 123 -1.22 -12.44 -25.52
C SER A 123 -2.70 -12.83 -25.38
N ILE A 124 -3.30 -12.66 -24.20
CA ILE A 124 -4.74 -12.84 -24.01
C ILE A 124 -5.54 -11.84 -24.85
N LEU A 125 -5.16 -10.55 -24.84
CA LEU A 125 -5.82 -9.53 -25.66
C LEU A 125 -5.77 -9.88 -27.16
N ARG A 126 -4.62 -10.34 -27.67
CA ARG A 126 -4.47 -10.79 -29.06
C ARG A 126 -5.39 -11.98 -29.38
N LEU A 127 -5.49 -12.97 -28.48
CA LEU A 127 -6.42 -14.11 -28.66
C LEU A 127 -7.88 -13.66 -28.71
N MET A 128 -8.22 -12.57 -28.02
CA MET A 128 -9.56 -11.97 -28.03
C MET A 128 -9.74 -10.97 -29.18
N HIS A 129 -8.77 -10.81 -30.09
CA HIS A 129 -8.73 -9.82 -31.17
C HIS A 129 -8.85 -8.36 -30.68
N LEU A 130 -8.39 -8.09 -29.45
CA LEU A 130 -8.35 -6.75 -28.86
C LEU A 130 -6.99 -6.08 -29.13
N PRO A 131 -6.94 -4.74 -29.14
CA PRO A 131 -5.69 -4.02 -29.33
C PRO A 131 -4.70 -4.29 -28.18
N VAL A 132 -3.42 -4.31 -28.51
CA VAL A 132 -2.33 -4.40 -27.53
C VAL A 132 -2.28 -3.14 -26.70
N VAL A 133 -2.07 -3.28 -25.41
CA VAL A 133 -1.99 -2.18 -24.45
C VAL A 133 -0.54 -1.96 -24.03
N ALA A 134 -0.10 -0.71 -24.02
CA ALA A 134 1.21 -0.28 -23.57
C ALA A 134 1.22 -0.11 -22.03
N TRP A 135 1.15 -1.25 -21.34
CA TRP A 135 0.95 -1.32 -19.89
C TRP A 135 2.01 -0.56 -19.08
N LEU A 136 3.26 -0.58 -19.52
CA LEU A 136 4.40 -0.02 -18.76
C LEU A 136 5.08 1.14 -19.48
N SER A 137 4.86 1.32 -20.79
CA SER A 137 5.51 2.35 -21.59
C SER A 137 4.65 3.61 -21.82
N ASP A 138 3.33 3.52 -21.59
CA ASP A 138 2.43 4.68 -21.68
C ASP A 138 2.34 5.39 -20.30
N PRO A 139 2.71 6.68 -20.21
CA PRO A 139 2.62 7.45 -18.95
C PRO A 139 1.22 7.53 -18.35
N ALA A 140 0.16 7.42 -19.15
CA ALA A 140 -1.21 7.44 -18.66
C ALA A 140 -1.66 6.09 -18.10
N ILE A 141 -1.07 4.98 -18.56
CA ILE A 141 -1.45 3.61 -18.18
C ILE A 141 -0.56 3.03 -17.09
N ALA A 142 0.75 3.30 -17.14
CA ALA A 142 1.73 2.72 -16.23
C ALA A 142 1.40 2.92 -14.72
N PRO A 143 0.87 4.07 -14.26
CA PRO A 143 0.44 4.22 -12.87
C PRO A 143 -0.64 3.23 -12.45
N TRP A 144 -1.60 2.94 -13.34
CA TRP A 144 -2.67 1.96 -13.09
C TRP A 144 -2.14 0.53 -13.07
N SER A 145 -1.16 0.22 -13.92
CA SER A 145 -0.48 -1.08 -13.90
C SER A 145 0.25 -1.31 -12.59
N ALA A 146 0.98 -0.31 -12.10
CA ALA A 146 1.64 -0.36 -10.80
C ALA A 146 0.62 -0.51 -9.65
N LEU A 147 -0.50 0.21 -9.74
CA LEU A 147 -1.60 0.13 -8.79
C LEU A 147 -2.20 -1.28 -8.73
N ILE A 148 -2.51 -1.90 -9.86
CA ILE A 148 -3.06 -3.26 -9.96
C ILE A 148 -2.11 -4.27 -9.30
N ALA A 149 -0.81 -4.19 -9.60
CA ALA A 149 0.20 -5.07 -9.01
C ALA A 149 0.25 -4.94 -7.48
N ASN A 150 0.19 -3.71 -6.96
CA ASN A 150 0.19 -3.46 -5.52
C ASN A 150 -1.12 -3.87 -4.84
N ILE A 151 -2.27 -3.66 -5.48
CA ILE A 151 -3.57 -4.14 -4.98
C ILE A 151 -3.56 -5.66 -4.86
N TRP A 152 -3.10 -6.38 -5.89
CA TRP A 152 -3.00 -7.84 -5.86
C TRP A 152 -2.19 -8.33 -4.65
N ARG A 153 -1.02 -7.73 -4.41
CA ARG A 153 -0.16 -8.11 -3.29
C ARG A 153 -0.79 -7.81 -1.94
N GLY A 154 -1.34 -6.60 -1.76
CA GLY A 154 -1.85 -6.13 -0.47
C GLY A 154 -3.25 -6.64 -0.11
N THR A 155 -4.02 -7.14 -1.08
CA THR A 155 -5.36 -7.71 -0.86
C THR A 155 -5.34 -8.84 0.18
N ALA A 156 -4.28 -9.66 0.19
CA ALA A 156 -4.15 -10.75 1.12
C ALA A 156 -4.09 -10.31 2.59
N PHE A 157 -3.32 -9.27 2.89
CA PHE A 157 -3.24 -8.71 4.24
C PHE A 157 -4.62 -8.17 4.69
N SER A 158 -5.26 -7.37 3.84
CA SER A 158 -6.61 -6.85 4.12
C SER A 158 -7.63 -7.99 4.28
N MET A 159 -7.54 -9.05 3.48
CA MET A 159 -8.39 -10.25 3.62
C MET A 159 -8.22 -10.90 4.99
N VAL A 160 -6.99 -11.07 5.48
CA VAL A 160 -6.74 -11.69 6.81
C VAL A 160 -7.36 -10.86 7.93
N VAL A 161 -7.14 -9.53 7.90
CA VAL A 161 -7.70 -8.63 8.93
C VAL A 161 -9.23 -8.66 8.88
N MET A 162 -9.83 -8.55 7.68
CA MET A 162 -11.28 -8.57 7.51
C MET A 162 -11.88 -9.95 7.86
N TYR A 163 -11.19 -11.04 7.52
CA TYR A 163 -11.61 -12.40 7.88
C TYR A 163 -11.68 -12.57 9.40
N ALA A 164 -10.63 -12.15 10.14
CA ALA A 164 -10.63 -12.23 11.60
C ALA A 164 -11.77 -11.39 12.21
N ALA A 165 -11.96 -10.17 11.73
CA ALA A 165 -13.02 -9.29 12.17
C ALA A 165 -14.43 -9.82 11.86
N LEU A 166 -14.63 -10.43 10.68
CA LEU A 166 -15.91 -11.09 10.34
C LEU A 166 -16.25 -12.27 11.25
N LYS A 167 -15.22 -13.02 11.67
CA LYS A 167 -15.39 -14.15 12.59
C LYS A 167 -15.69 -13.73 14.03
N SER A 168 -15.39 -12.50 14.42
CA SER A 168 -15.67 -11.97 15.77
C SER A 168 -17.09 -11.38 15.91
N ILE A 169 -17.83 -11.21 14.81
CA ILE A 169 -19.23 -10.73 14.87
C ILE A 169 -20.11 -11.83 15.50
N ASP A 170 -20.92 -11.44 16.50
CA ASP A 170 -21.83 -12.36 17.17
C ASP A 170 -22.86 -12.91 16.17
N PRO A 171 -22.97 -14.25 16.01
CA PRO A 171 -23.96 -14.87 15.13
C PRO A 171 -25.42 -14.50 15.47
N SER A 172 -25.72 -14.23 16.73
CA SER A 172 -27.08 -13.87 17.20
C SER A 172 -27.64 -12.64 16.50
N LEU A 173 -26.78 -11.69 16.08
CA LEU A 173 -27.18 -10.51 15.32
C LEU A 173 -27.78 -10.88 13.96
N TYR A 174 -27.22 -11.89 13.31
CA TYR A 174 -27.72 -12.38 12.02
C TYR A 174 -28.99 -13.22 12.20
N GLU A 175 -29.06 -14.04 13.27
CA GLU A 175 -30.24 -14.82 13.60
C GLU A 175 -31.46 -13.93 13.92
N ALA A 176 -31.27 -12.87 14.69
CA ALA A 176 -32.31 -11.88 14.93
C ALA A 176 -32.79 -11.21 13.64
N ALA A 177 -31.85 -10.79 12.78
CA ALA A 177 -32.17 -10.20 11.49
C ALA A 177 -32.90 -11.15 10.53
N ASP A 178 -32.60 -12.45 10.59
CA ASP A 178 -33.32 -13.47 9.81
C ASP A 178 -34.79 -13.59 10.30
N VAL A 179 -35.04 -13.53 11.61
CA VAL A 179 -36.39 -13.52 12.19
C VAL A 179 -37.19 -12.28 11.76
N ASP A 180 -36.50 -11.11 11.65
CA ASP A 180 -37.07 -9.85 11.16
C ASP A 180 -37.25 -9.83 9.63
N GLY A 181 -36.86 -10.89 8.92
CA GLY A 181 -36.99 -10.99 7.46
C GLY A 181 -35.98 -10.18 6.67
N ALA A 182 -34.84 -9.78 7.27
CA ALA A 182 -33.81 -9.01 6.60
C ALA A 182 -33.13 -9.84 5.49
N THR A 183 -33.00 -9.25 4.31
CA THR A 183 -32.25 -9.85 3.19
C THR A 183 -30.74 -9.85 3.46
N GLY A 184 -30.00 -10.76 2.82
CA GLY A 184 -28.53 -10.82 2.96
C GLY A 184 -27.80 -9.51 2.60
N SER A 185 -28.37 -8.68 1.72
CA SER A 185 -27.84 -7.34 1.44
C SER A 185 -28.08 -6.38 2.61
N GLN A 186 -29.27 -6.42 3.21
CA GLN A 186 -29.58 -5.64 4.40
C GLN A 186 -28.68 -6.02 5.57
N GLN A 187 -28.49 -7.32 5.84
CA GLN A 187 -27.55 -7.79 6.85
C GLN A 187 -26.12 -7.30 6.58
N PHE A 188 -25.68 -7.32 5.33
CA PHE A 188 -24.36 -6.83 4.97
C PHE A 188 -24.17 -5.34 5.27
N PHE A 189 -25.10 -4.48 4.82
CA PHE A 189 -24.92 -3.04 4.98
C PHE A 189 -25.31 -2.52 6.38
N PHE A 190 -26.25 -3.15 7.06
CA PHE A 190 -26.75 -2.66 8.36
C PHE A 190 -26.17 -3.40 9.57
N ILE A 191 -25.59 -4.61 9.39
CA ILE A 191 -24.93 -5.35 10.48
C ILE A 191 -23.43 -5.48 10.19
N THR A 192 -23.07 -6.12 9.07
CA THR A 192 -21.67 -6.48 8.81
C THR A 192 -20.77 -5.25 8.70
N ILE A 193 -21.10 -4.28 7.83
CA ILE A 193 -20.27 -3.09 7.62
C ILE A 193 -20.12 -2.23 8.90
N PRO A 194 -21.19 -1.92 9.65
CA PRO A 194 -21.05 -1.18 10.90
C PRO A 194 -20.20 -1.89 11.95
N GLN A 195 -20.35 -3.21 12.11
CA GLN A 195 -19.56 -4.00 13.05
C GLN A 195 -18.06 -4.07 12.65
N LEU A 196 -17.75 -4.03 11.36
CA LEU A 196 -16.38 -4.03 10.86
C LEU A 196 -15.72 -2.65 10.87
N ARG A 197 -16.43 -1.57 11.19
CA ARG A 197 -15.92 -0.20 11.02
C ARG A 197 -14.56 0.01 11.70
N ALA A 198 -14.39 -0.43 12.94
CA ALA A 198 -13.12 -0.29 13.66
C ALA A 198 -12.00 -1.07 12.97
N ALA A 199 -12.24 -2.34 12.62
CA ALA A 199 -11.26 -3.17 11.92
C ALA A 199 -10.90 -2.61 10.53
N MET A 200 -11.88 -2.07 9.80
CA MET A 200 -11.66 -1.41 8.51
C MET A 200 -10.74 -0.19 8.65
N LEU A 201 -10.96 0.66 9.65
CA LEU A 201 -10.12 1.83 9.90
C LEU A 201 -8.70 1.44 10.30
N VAL A 202 -8.53 0.47 11.20
CA VAL A 202 -7.20 -0.05 11.56
C VAL A 202 -6.49 -0.64 10.35
N ASN A 203 -7.18 -1.44 9.54
CA ASN A 203 -6.63 -1.97 8.29
C ASN A 203 -6.19 -0.85 7.34
N MET A 204 -7.02 0.19 7.16
CA MET A 204 -6.67 1.34 6.30
C MET A 204 -5.41 2.06 6.79
N ILE A 205 -5.22 2.24 8.11
CA ILE A 205 -3.97 2.80 8.67
C ILE A 205 -2.79 1.93 8.26
N LEU A 206 -2.87 0.63 8.52
CA LEU A 206 -1.76 -0.30 8.27
C LEU A 206 -1.39 -0.38 6.79
N ILE A 207 -2.36 -0.57 5.90
CA ILE A 207 -2.09 -0.65 4.46
C ILE A 207 -1.63 0.69 3.88
N THR A 208 -2.05 1.84 4.44
CA THR A 208 -1.54 3.16 4.05
C THR A 208 -0.05 3.28 4.35
N ILE A 209 0.35 2.93 5.59
CA ILE A 209 1.76 2.98 6.00
C ILE A 209 2.59 2.01 5.16
N MET A 210 2.11 0.77 4.95
CA MET A 210 2.80 -0.23 4.13
C MET A 210 2.97 0.25 2.68
N THR A 211 1.92 0.82 2.08
CA THR A 211 1.94 1.29 0.69
C THR A 211 2.81 2.53 0.50
N LEU A 212 2.79 3.49 1.45
CA LEU A 212 3.68 4.66 1.42
C LEU A 212 5.16 4.26 1.41
N ASN A 213 5.52 3.14 2.05
CA ASN A 213 6.88 2.63 2.10
C ASN A 213 7.23 1.66 0.95
N THR A 214 6.28 1.38 0.05
CA THR A 214 6.51 0.46 -1.08
C THR A 214 7.33 1.15 -2.15
N PHE A 215 8.58 0.73 -2.35
CA PHE A 215 9.42 1.13 -3.49
C PHE A 215 10.00 -0.07 -4.24
N ASP A 216 10.18 -1.19 -3.54
CA ASP A 216 10.83 -2.41 -4.01
C ASP A 216 10.11 -3.05 -5.22
N ALA A 217 8.79 -3.08 -5.20
CA ALA A 217 8.00 -3.56 -6.33
C ALA A 217 8.00 -2.57 -7.50
N ILE A 218 7.96 -1.25 -7.21
CA ILE A 218 7.90 -0.22 -8.26
C ILE A 218 9.25 -0.10 -9.00
N ILE A 219 10.37 -0.17 -8.28
CA ILE A 219 11.70 -0.10 -8.90
C ILE A 219 11.94 -1.24 -9.89
N THR A 220 11.40 -2.43 -9.60
CA THR A 220 11.53 -3.59 -10.49
C THR A 220 10.48 -3.63 -11.58
N LEU A 221 9.27 -3.11 -11.34
CA LEU A 221 8.19 -3.08 -12.31
C LEU A 221 8.44 -2.05 -13.42
N THR A 222 8.73 -0.80 -13.04
CA THR A 222 8.80 0.35 -13.96
C THR A 222 10.06 1.20 -13.78
N GLY A 223 10.78 1.03 -12.67
CA GLY A 223 11.89 1.93 -12.31
C GLY A 223 11.46 3.37 -12.01
N GLY A 224 10.14 3.62 -11.83
CA GLY A 224 9.57 4.96 -11.67
C GLY A 224 9.08 5.59 -12.98
N GLY A 225 9.33 4.93 -14.15
CA GLY A 225 8.94 5.40 -15.47
C GLY A 225 7.51 5.04 -15.89
N PRO A 226 7.14 5.43 -17.12
CA PRO A 226 7.86 6.32 -18.03
C PRO A 226 7.79 7.77 -17.57
N GLY A 227 8.86 8.54 -17.82
CA GLY A 227 8.89 9.98 -17.53
C GLY A 227 8.54 10.38 -16.07
N ARG A 228 8.79 9.51 -15.07
CA ARG A 228 8.43 9.60 -13.64
C ARG A 228 6.94 9.36 -13.31
N ALA A 229 6.13 8.87 -14.24
CA ALA A 229 4.69 8.67 -14.01
C ALA A 229 4.37 7.72 -12.85
N THR A 230 5.29 6.81 -12.50
CA THR A 230 5.15 5.86 -11.39
C THR A 230 6.15 6.09 -10.26
N GLU A 231 6.90 7.21 -10.28
CA GLU A 231 7.86 7.53 -9.24
C GLU A 231 7.15 8.06 -7.99
N VAL A 232 6.85 7.16 -7.06
CA VAL A 232 6.30 7.53 -5.74
C VAL A 232 7.39 8.05 -4.82
N ILE A 233 6.98 8.75 -3.74
CA ILE A 233 7.91 9.40 -2.82
C ILE A 233 8.96 8.44 -2.21
N SER A 234 8.60 7.19 -1.88
CA SER A 234 9.54 6.20 -1.36
C SER A 234 10.63 5.83 -2.37
N LEU A 235 10.27 5.68 -3.66
CA LEU A 235 11.24 5.46 -4.72
C LEU A 235 12.09 6.70 -4.99
N TYR A 236 11.52 7.89 -4.88
CA TYR A 236 12.24 9.14 -5.02
C TYR A 236 13.29 9.31 -3.91
N VAL A 237 12.95 9.01 -2.64
CA VAL A 237 13.91 8.94 -1.53
C VAL A 237 15.06 8.01 -1.87
N PHE A 238 14.77 6.79 -2.34
CA PHE A 238 15.79 5.84 -2.76
C PHE A 238 16.70 6.42 -3.85
N ASN A 239 16.14 7.04 -4.88
CA ASN A 239 16.89 7.63 -5.98
C ASN A 239 17.78 8.81 -5.50
N ILE A 240 17.27 9.69 -4.65
CA ILE A 240 18.03 10.83 -4.09
C ILE A 240 19.23 10.32 -3.28
N VAL A 241 19.01 9.32 -2.40
CA VAL A 241 20.08 8.81 -1.53
C VAL A 241 21.09 7.98 -2.31
N PHE A 242 20.64 7.01 -3.11
CA PHE A 242 21.54 5.99 -3.67
C PHE A 242 22.00 6.28 -5.11
N ARG A 243 21.29 7.08 -5.88
CA ARG A 243 21.68 7.46 -7.24
C ARG A 243 22.31 8.86 -7.30
N ASN A 244 21.77 9.80 -6.50
CA ASN A 244 22.30 11.16 -6.46
C ASN A 244 23.30 11.37 -5.32
N TYR A 245 23.46 10.37 -4.44
CA TYR A 245 24.33 10.42 -3.25
C TYR A 245 23.98 11.52 -2.25
N ASP A 246 22.81 12.13 -2.33
CA ASP A 246 22.33 13.18 -1.43
C ASP A 246 21.59 12.57 -0.22
N LEU A 247 22.35 12.32 0.84
CA LEU A 247 21.84 11.73 2.07
C LEU A 247 20.92 12.70 2.81
N SER A 248 21.27 13.99 2.84
CA SER A 248 20.48 15.01 3.50
C SER A 248 19.15 15.26 2.80
N GLY A 249 19.13 15.37 1.47
CA GLY A 249 17.90 15.51 0.70
C GLY A 249 16.97 14.31 0.89
N GLY A 250 17.52 13.08 0.88
CA GLY A 250 16.77 11.88 1.21
C GLY A 250 16.21 11.90 2.64
N SER A 251 16.99 12.40 3.60
CA SER A 251 16.54 12.56 4.99
C SER A 251 15.39 13.55 5.12
N VAL A 252 15.42 14.69 4.43
CA VAL A 252 14.31 15.68 4.37
C VAL A 252 13.03 15.01 3.86
N LEU A 253 13.12 14.24 2.77
CA LEU A 253 11.96 13.54 2.20
C LEU A 253 11.44 12.43 3.13
N SER A 254 12.34 11.74 3.83
CA SER A 254 11.96 10.72 4.82
C SER A 254 11.21 11.32 6.01
N VAL A 255 11.64 12.50 6.48
CA VAL A 255 10.91 13.27 7.51
C VAL A 255 9.54 13.72 6.98
N LEU A 256 9.46 14.17 5.74
CA LEU A 256 8.18 14.52 5.09
C LEU A 256 7.25 13.30 5.01
N MET A 257 7.76 12.14 4.61
CA MET A 257 6.97 10.88 4.61
C MET A 257 6.46 10.51 6.00
N LEU A 258 7.28 10.67 7.03
CA LEU A 258 6.89 10.43 8.42
C LEU A 258 5.75 11.37 8.84
N ILE A 259 5.86 12.66 8.53
CA ILE A 259 4.80 13.64 8.84
C ILE A 259 3.50 13.29 8.12
N ILE A 260 3.57 12.93 6.83
CA ILE A 260 2.39 12.49 6.05
C ILE A 260 1.77 11.24 6.69
N SER A 261 2.59 10.24 7.03
CA SER A 261 2.12 8.99 7.64
C SER A 261 1.43 9.21 8.98
N LEU A 262 2.02 10.04 9.86
CA LEU A 262 1.45 10.37 11.15
C LEU A 262 0.17 11.21 10.99
N GLY A 263 0.14 12.16 10.06
CA GLY A 263 -1.05 12.96 9.76
C GLY A 263 -2.21 12.09 9.30
N LEU A 264 -1.98 11.17 8.35
CA LEU A 264 -2.99 10.22 7.89
C LEU A 264 -3.44 9.27 9.00
N ALA A 265 -2.51 8.74 9.80
CA ALA A 265 -2.85 7.88 10.92
C ALA A 265 -3.73 8.61 11.94
N PHE A 266 -3.42 9.87 12.25
CA PHE A 266 -4.23 10.70 13.14
C PHE A 266 -5.64 10.96 12.56
N VAL A 267 -5.74 11.27 11.26
CA VAL A 267 -7.04 11.43 10.57
C VAL A 267 -7.86 10.15 10.68
N TYR A 268 -7.30 8.98 10.35
CA TYR A 268 -8.02 7.72 10.48
C TYR A 268 -8.41 7.42 11.94
N ALA A 269 -7.50 7.66 12.89
CA ALA A 269 -7.75 7.43 14.31
C ALA A 269 -8.91 8.31 14.85
N SER A 270 -9.10 9.51 14.30
CA SER A 270 -10.20 10.39 14.69
C SER A 270 -11.59 9.85 14.31
N PHE A 271 -11.65 8.91 13.36
CA PHE A 271 -12.89 8.23 12.95
C PHE A 271 -13.13 6.92 13.70
N LEU A 272 -12.19 6.47 14.55
CA LEU A 272 -12.44 5.28 15.38
C LEU A 272 -13.60 5.56 16.35
N PRO A 273 -14.51 4.58 16.53
CA PRO A 273 -15.54 4.68 17.55
C PRO A 273 -14.88 4.91 18.91
N LYS A 274 -15.34 5.90 19.64
CA LYS A 274 -14.97 6.01 21.07
C LYS A 274 -15.59 4.81 21.75
N GLU A 275 -14.75 3.92 22.31
CA GLU A 275 -15.23 2.93 23.26
C GLU A 275 -15.86 3.72 24.41
N GLU A 276 -17.17 3.58 24.57
CA GLU A 276 -17.80 3.99 25.83
C GLU A 276 -17.14 3.10 26.89
N GLN A 277 -16.29 3.72 27.70
CA GLN A 277 -15.73 3.10 28.91
C GLN A 277 -16.91 2.76 29.81
N GLN A 278 -17.36 1.51 29.77
CA GLN A 278 -18.21 0.90 30.77
C GLN A 278 -17.35 0.19 31.80
#